data_9064829ab2d8e7bb382eb13913f06ba3
#
_entry.id   9064829ab2d8e7bb382eb13913f06ba3
#
_cell.length_a   1.000
_cell.length_b   1.000
_cell.length_c   1.000
_cell.angle_alpha   90.00
_cell.angle_beta   90.00
_cell.angle_gamma   90.00
#
_symmetry.space_group_name_H-M   'P 1'
#
loop_
_entity.id
_entity.type
_entity.pdbx_description
1 polymer ?
#
loop_
_entity_poly.entity_id
_entity_poly.type
_entity_poly.pdbx_seq_one_letter_code
_entity_poly.pdbx_strand_id
1 'polypeptide(L)'
;MSSYDKQIGGTHYKKMKIQPSRFVIENKLPFPEGNVIKYICRHPYKGGKEDLLKAIHFIEMIIERDYTLPDYMVPMTEEEEYKNAGITKEEAEKK
;
A
#
# COMPACT_ATOMS: atom_id res chain seq x y z
N MET A 1 -5.04 -4.41 -31.45
CA MET A 1 -5.59 -4.44 -30.10
C MET A 1 -4.57 -3.89 -29.11
N SER A 2 -4.94 -2.93 -28.27
CA SER A 2 -4.01 -2.36 -27.32
C SER A 2 -3.77 -3.33 -26.15
N SER A 3 -2.66 -3.13 -25.44
CA SER A 3 -2.35 -3.95 -24.26
C SER A 3 -3.40 -3.80 -23.15
N TYR A 4 -4.16 -2.73 -23.15
CA TYR A 4 -5.23 -2.51 -22.18
C TYR A 4 -6.43 -3.44 -22.41
N ASP A 5 -6.60 -3.96 -23.62
CA ASP A 5 -7.66 -4.89 -23.94
C ASP A 5 -7.30 -6.32 -23.58
N LYS A 6 -6.03 -6.57 -23.25
CA LYS A 6 -5.55 -7.89 -22.90
C LYS A 6 -5.63 -8.09 -21.39
N GLN A 7 -6.47 -9.00 -20.96
CA GLN A 7 -6.67 -9.29 -19.54
C GLN A 7 -5.90 -10.52 -19.13
N ILE A 8 -4.92 -10.34 -18.27
CA ILE A 8 -4.12 -11.44 -17.72
C ILE A 8 -4.54 -11.65 -16.27
N GLY A 9 -4.93 -12.88 -15.93
CA GLY A 9 -5.27 -13.25 -14.56
C GLY A 9 -6.69 -13.01 -14.14
N GLY A 10 -7.60 -12.66 -15.08
CA GLY A 10 -9.01 -12.50 -14.78
C GLY A 10 -9.73 -11.61 -15.76
N THR A 11 -11.05 -11.61 -15.69
CA THR A 11 -11.90 -10.84 -16.60
C THR A 11 -12.60 -9.65 -15.92
N HIS A 12 -12.51 -9.56 -14.59
CA HIS A 12 -13.25 -8.55 -13.83
C HIS A 12 -12.80 -7.10 -14.15
N TYR A 13 -11.54 -6.89 -14.51
CA TYR A 13 -11.06 -5.56 -14.88
C TYR A 13 -11.61 -5.09 -16.22
N LYS A 14 -11.93 -6.04 -17.13
CA LYS A 14 -12.52 -5.69 -18.41
C LYS A 14 -13.93 -5.10 -18.29
N LYS A 15 -14.60 -5.39 -17.17
CA LYS A 15 -15.93 -4.86 -16.91
C LYS A 15 -15.89 -3.43 -16.39
N MET A 16 -14.72 -2.94 -16.02
CA MET A 16 -14.57 -1.56 -15.58
C MET A 16 -14.56 -0.64 -16.79
N LYS A 17 -15.20 0.51 -16.63
CA LYS A 17 -15.29 1.52 -17.68
C LYS A 17 -13.90 1.97 -18.13
N ILE A 18 -12.99 2.14 -17.16
CA ILE A 18 -11.58 2.45 -17.40
C ILE A 18 -10.79 1.46 -16.58
N GLN A 19 -9.87 0.75 -17.21
CA GLN A 19 -9.02 -0.19 -16.49
C GLN A 19 -8.06 0.56 -15.56
N PRO A 20 -7.84 0.05 -14.34
CA PRO A 20 -6.95 0.71 -13.38
C PRO A 20 -5.55 0.97 -13.93
N SER A 21 -4.97 0.00 -14.65
CA SER A 21 -3.64 0.16 -15.24
C SER A 21 -3.58 1.30 -16.24
N ARG A 22 -4.61 1.43 -17.06
CA ARG A 22 -4.69 2.51 -18.04
C ARG A 22 -4.78 3.87 -17.35
N PHE A 23 -5.62 3.97 -16.33
CA PHE A 23 -5.77 5.20 -15.55
C PHE A 23 -4.45 5.63 -14.94
N VAL A 24 -3.76 4.68 -14.31
CA VAL A 24 -2.48 4.94 -13.63
C VAL A 24 -1.42 5.40 -14.63
N ILE A 25 -1.30 4.70 -15.74
CA ILE A 25 -0.25 4.98 -16.73
C ILE A 25 -0.52 6.30 -17.46
N GLU A 26 -1.74 6.53 -17.92
CA GLU A 26 -2.08 7.74 -18.66
C GLU A 26 -2.00 8.99 -17.79
N ASN A 27 -2.31 8.87 -16.50
CA ASN A 27 -2.18 9.98 -15.56
C ASN A 27 -0.78 10.10 -14.95
N LYS A 28 0.13 9.21 -15.33
CA LYS A 28 1.53 9.20 -14.86
C LYS A 28 1.63 9.19 -13.33
N LEU A 29 0.80 8.36 -12.71
CA LEU A 29 0.82 8.25 -11.25
C LEU A 29 2.05 7.48 -10.78
N PRO A 30 2.68 7.91 -9.68
CA PRO A 30 3.82 7.20 -9.12
C PRO A 30 3.45 5.79 -8.64
N PHE A 31 4.46 5.00 -8.33
CA PHE A 31 4.29 3.60 -7.95
C PHE A 31 3.33 3.37 -6.78
N PRO A 32 3.47 4.06 -5.62
CA PRO A 32 2.55 3.77 -4.52
C PRO A 32 1.11 4.17 -4.81
N GLU A 33 0.88 5.30 -5.49
CA GLU A 33 -0.47 5.72 -5.88
C GLU A 33 -1.11 4.70 -6.82
N GLY A 34 -0.34 4.21 -7.78
CA GLY A 34 -0.82 3.18 -8.69
C GLY A 34 -1.19 1.89 -7.96
N ASN A 35 -0.41 1.50 -6.96
CA ASN A 35 -0.71 0.32 -6.17
C ASN A 35 -1.95 0.48 -5.30
N VAL A 36 -2.19 1.67 -4.75
CA VAL A 36 -3.43 1.94 -4.01
C VAL A 36 -4.64 1.70 -4.92
N ILE A 37 -4.61 2.28 -6.11
CA ILE A 37 -5.71 2.12 -7.07
C ILE A 37 -5.90 0.65 -7.44
N LYS A 38 -4.81 -0.06 -7.71
CA LYS A 38 -4.85 -1.48 -8.05
C LYS A 38 -5.55 -2.30 -6.96
N TYR A 39 -5.15 -2.14 -5.71
CA TYR A 39 -5.70 -2.94 -4.61
C TYR A 39 -7.13 -2.56 -4.29
N ILE A 40 -7.49 -1.27 -4.37
CA ILE A 40 -8.87 -0.84 -4.18
C ILE A 40 -9.79 -1.48 -5.21
N CYS A 41 -9.35 -1.55 -6.47
CA CYS A 41 -10.15 -2.15 -7.53
C CYS A 41 -10.19 -3.67 -7.47
N ARG A 42 -9.17 -4.30 -6.89
CA ARG A 42 -9.00 -5.76 -6.90
C ARG A 42 -9.64 -6.47 -5.69
N HIS A 43 -9.71 -5.81 -4.54
CA HIS A 43 -10.06 -6.49 -3.30
C HIS A 43 -11.38 -7.27 -3.33
N PRO A 44 -12.45 -6.81 -4.02
CA PRO A 44 -13.71 -7.56 -4.02
C PRO A 44 -13.61 -8.91 -4.74
N TYR A 45 -12.62 -9.06 -5.60
CA TYR A 45 -12.52 -10.23 -6.49
C TYR A 45 -11.38 -11.16 -6.15
N LYS A 46 -10.37 -10.69 -5.43
CA LYS A 46 -9.17 -11.50 -5.24
C LYS A 46 -8.63 -11.50 -3.81
N GLY A 47 -8.07 -10.39 -3.35
CA GLY A 47 -7.32 -10.37 -2.10
C GLY A 47 -8.11 -9.98 -0.85
N GLY A 48 -9.34 -9.49 -1.01
CA GLY A 48 -10.19 -9.13 0.12
C GLY A 48 -9.52 -8.15 1.07
N LYS A 49 -9.68 -8.41 2.37
CA LYS A 49 -9.13 -7.56 3.42
C LYS A 49 -7.62 -7.35 3.28
N GLU A 50 -6.89 -8.39 2.86
CA GLU A 50 -5.44 -8.28 2.71
C GLU A 50 -5.05 -7.24 1.67
N ASP A 51 -5.79 -7.17 0.56
CA ASP A 51 -5.56 -6.14 -0.47
C ASP A 51 -5.81 -4.74 0.09
N LEU A 52 -6.84 -4.58 0.93
CA LEU A 52 -7.12 -3.29 1.57
C LEU A 52 -6.01 -2.89 2.54
N LEU A 53 -5.46 -3.86 3.27
CA LEU A 53 -4.32 -3.60 4.16
C LEU A 53 -3.09 -3.19 3.37
N LYS A 54 -2.86 -3.79 2.20
CA LYS A 54 -1.78 -3.39 1.31
C LYS A 54 -1.99 -1.97 0.80
N ALA A 55 -3.23 -1.61 0.45
CA ALA A 55 -3.55 -0.25 0.02
C ALA A 55 -3.25 0.77 1.12
N ILE A 56 -3.60 0.44 2.37
CA ILE A 56 -3.29 1.30 3.52
C ILE A 56 -1.79 1.50 3.66
N HIS A 57 -1.01 0.43 3.51
CA HIS A 57 0.46 0.51 3.58
C HIS A 57 1.02 1.47 2.54
N PHE A 58 0.53 1.39 1.29
CA PHE A 58 0.99 2.30 0.24
C PHE A 58 0.53 3.74 0.49
N ILE A 59 -0.65 3.93 1.09
CA ILE A 59 -1.12 5.27 1.48
C ILE A 59 -0.19 5.86 2.54
N GLU A 60 0.22 5.07 3.53
CA GLU A 60 1.17 5.52 4.55
C GLU A 60 2.50 5.94 3.91
N MET A 61 2.97 5.20 2.91
CA MET A 61 4.19 5.55 2.19
C MET A 61 4.06 6.91 1.48
N ILE A 62 2.88 7.19 0.90
CA ILE A 62 2.61 8.47 0.25
C ILE A 62 2.64 9.61 1.26
N ILE A 63 1.99 9.42 2.39
CA ILE A 63 1.95 10.43 3.45
C ILE A 63 3.35 10.71 3.97
N GLU A 64 4.13 9.66 4.20
CA GLU A 64 5.52 9.79 4.66
C GLU A 64 6.40 10.51 3.64
N ARG A 65 6.20 10.25 2.35
CA ARG A 65 6.96 10.90 1.28
C ARG A 65 6.64 12.39 1.14
N ASP A 66 5.34 12.75 1.17
CA ASP A 66 4.87 14.08 0.79
C ASP A 66 4.43 14.95 1.97
N TYR A 67 4.13 14.33 3.11
CA TYR A 67 3.54 15.01 4.27
C TYR A 67 4.14 14.46 5.55
N THR A 68 3.69 15.01 6.69
CA THR A 68 4.05 14.48 8.01
C THR A 68 2.98 13.50 8.45
N LEU A 69 3.38 12.30 8.87
CA LEU A 69 2.44 11.31 9.39
C LEU A 69 1.79 11.83 10.69
N PRO A 70 0.48 11.62 10.87
CA PRO A 70 -0.15 11.84 12.18
C PRO A 70 0.51 10.98 13.25
N ASP A 71 0.53 11.45 14.49
CA ASP A 71 1.20 10.75 15.58
C ASP A 71 0.76 9.29 15.72
N TYR A 72 -0.53 9.01 15.52
CA TYR A 72 -1.05 7.64 15.65
C TYR A 72 -0.62 6.72 14.50
N MET A 73 -0.07 7.27 13.41
CA MET A 73 0.41 6.50 12.26
C MET A 73 1.93 6.42 12.21
N VAL A 74 2.63 7.17 13.04
CA VAL A 74 4.09 7.15 13.06
C VAL A 74 4.55 5.83 13.67
N PRO A 75 5.38 5.06 12.95
CA PRO A 75 5.92 3.82 13.52
C PRO A 75 6.74 4.14 14.77
N MET A 76 6.63 3.28 15.77
CA MET A 76 7.41 3.40 16.99
C MET A 76 8.90 3.25 16.66
N THR A 77 9.73 4.14 17.19
CA THR A 77 11.18 4.01 17.03
C THR A 77 11.67 2.83 17.86
N GLU A 78 12.87 2.33 17.53
CA GLU A 78 13.48 1.24 18.27
C GLU A 78 13.60 1.59 19.76
N GLU A 79 13.99 2.83 20.06
CA GLU A 79 14.08 3.30 21.45
C GLU A 79 12.75 3.28 22.16
N GLU A 80 11.70 3.71 21.49
CA GLU A 80 10.34 3.71 22.04
C GLU A 80 9.85 2.30 22.31
N GLU A 81 10.17 1.36 21.42
CA GLU A 81 9.82 -0.04 21.61
C GLU A 81 10.46 -0.63 22.85
N TYR A 82 11.75 -0.39 23.04
CA TYR A 82 12.48 -0.87 24.22
C TYR A 82 11.97 -0.23 25.50
N LYS A 83 11.69 1.07 25.45
CA LYS A 83 11.15 1.79 26.59
C LYS A 83 9.79 1.22 27.02
N ASN A 84 8.92 0.96 26.06
CA ASN A 84 7.61 0.40 26.33
C ASN A 84 7.70 -1.02 26.86
N ALA A 85 8.72 -1.77 26.44
CA ALA A 85 8.96 -3.12 26.95
C ALA A 85 9.63 -3.14 28.32
N GLY A 86 10.05 -1.96 28.83
CA GLY A 86 10.71 -1.86 30.12
C GLY A 86 12.16 -2.28 30.11
N ILE A 87 12.78 -2.31 28.94
CA ILE A 87 14.21 -2.69 28.78
C ILE A 87 14.94 -1.64 27.98
N THR A 88 16.26 -1.69 28.06
CA THR A 88 17.11 -0.86 27.21
C THR A 88 17.51 -1.63 25.95
N LYS A 89 18.00 -0.90 24.95
CA LYS A 89 18.50 -1.53 23.75
C LYS A 89 19.65 -2.48 24.06
N GLU A 90 20.51 -2.10 25.00
CA GLU A 90 21.62 -2.94 25.42
C GLU A 90 21.14 -4.26 26.03
N GLU A 91 20.10 -4.21 26.85
CA GLU A 91 19.50 -5.42 27.42
C GLU A 91 18.90 -6.32 26.36
N ALA A 92 18.24 -5.74 25.35
CA ALA A 92 17.65 -6.50 24.26
C ALA A 92 18.71 -7.20 23.40
N GLU A 93 19.90 -6.61 23.28
CA GLU A 93 20.99 -7.17 22.49
C GLU A 93 21.79 -8.23 23.24
N LYS A 94 21.66 -8.28 24.56
CA LYS A 94 22.31 -9.31 25.38
C LYS A 94 21.46 -10.58 25.36
N LYS A 95 21.97 -11.61 24.74
CA LYS A 95 21.36 -12.93 24.73
C LYS A 95 22.27 -13.95 25.36
#